data_e119bd426073cc25f078ebda7cfae3bf
#
_entry.id   e119bd426073cc25f078ebda7cfae3bf
#
_cell.length_a   1.000
_cell.length_b   1.000
_cell.length_c   1.000
_cell.angle_alpha   90.00
_cell.angle_beta   90.00
_cell.angle_gamma   90.00
#
_symmetry.space_group_name_H-M   'P 1'
#
loop_
_entity.id
_entity.type
_entity.pdbx_description
1 polymer ?
#
loop_
_entity_poly.entity_id
_entity_poly.type
_entity_poly.pdbx_seq_one_letter_code
_entity_poly.pdbx_strand_id
1 'polypeptide(L)'
;MELKKNQKIEVSNLDLYYSDFKALKNINIKIPQNEITAFIGPSGCGKSTLLKSLNRMNDLVEGCRIDGEILLDGQNIFKGMDVNVLRKRVGMVFQKPNPFPMSIYDNIAYGPRTHGICSKSKLDDIVEKSLRDAAIWEETKNRLKS
;
A
#
# COMPACT_ATOMS: atom_id res chain seq x y z
N MET A 1 -10.45 -27.07 17.26
CA MET A 1 -11.34 -26.09 16.58
C MET A 1 -10.44 -24.95 16.08
N GLU A 2 -9.93 -25.03 14.83
CA GLU A 2 -9.13 -23.96 14.26
C GLU A 2 -10.04 -22.74 14.09
N LEU A 3 -9.73 -21.67 14.81
CA LEU A 3 -10.34 -20.36 14.55
C LEU A 3 -10.04 -20.01 13.09
N LYS A 4 -11.05 -19.96 12.24
CA LYS A 4 -10.93 -19.45 10.85
C LYS A 4 -10.37 -18.04 10.96
N LYS A 5 -9.05 -17.89 10.78
CA LYS A 5 -8.42 -16.57 10.72
C LYS A 5 -9.08 -15.78 9.60
N ASN A 6 -9.61 -14.61 9.94
CA ASN A 6 -10.23 -13.75 8.97
C ASN A 6 -9.16 -13.27 7.97
N GLN A 7 -9.30 -13.58 6.70
CA GLN A 7 -8.34 -13.22 5.67
C GLN A 7 -8.56 -11.77 5.26
N LYS A 8 -7.50 -10.97 5.29
CA LYS A 8 -7.54 -9.57 4.86
C LYS A 8 -7.39 -9.45 3.35
N ILE A 9 -6.40 -10.17 2.80
CA ILE A 9 -6.15 -10.21 1.37
C ILE A 9 -6.07 -11.68 0.93
N GLU A 10 -6.74 -12.00 -0.16
CA GLU A 10 -6.63 -13.30 -0.82
C GLU A 10 -6.21 -13.10 -2.26
N VAL A 11 -5.15 -13.80 -2.67
CA VAL A 11 -4.65 -13.82 -4.03
C VAL A 11 -4.88 -15.22 -4.60
N SER A 12 -5.50 -15.31 -5.76
CA SER A 12 -5.85 -16.58 -6.39
C SER A 12 -5.43 -16.60 -7.87
N ASN A 13 -4.64 -17.59 -8.22
CA ASN A 13 -4.18 -17.88 -9.60
C ASN A 13 -3.60 -16.63 -10.29
N LEU A 14 -2.83 -15.81 -9.54
CA LEU A 14 -2.33 -14.54 -10.06
C LEU A 14 -1.13 -14.78 -10.98
N ASP A 15 -1.30 -14.40 -12.22
CA ASP A 15 -0.26 -14.26 -13.23
C ASP A 15 -0.03 -12.77 -13.51
N LEU A 16 1.22 -12.36 -13.64
CA LEU A 16 1.55 -10.99 -14.03
C LEU A 16 2.61 -10.98 -15.11
N TYR A 17 2.38 -10.16 -16.12
CA TYR A 17 3.26 -9.98 -17.25
C TYR A 17 3.70 -8.53 -17.37
N TYR A 18 4.97 -8.32 -17.70
CA TYR A 18 5.51 -7.08 -18.23
C TYR A 18 5.84 -7.32 -19.69
N SER A 19 5.01 -6.80 -20.58
CA SER A 19 5.01 -7.16 -22.02
C SER A 19 4.98 -8.69 -22.18
N ASP A 20 5.98 -9.32 -22.77
CA ASP A 20 6.06 -10.77 -22.96
C ASP A 20 6.67 -11.53 -21.76
N PHE A 21 7.22 -10.82 -20.79
CA PHE A 21 7.86 -11.44 -19.64
C PHE A 21 6.87 -11.74 -18.52
N LYS A 22 6.67 -13.03 -18.22
CA LYS A 22 5.84 -13.49 -17.10
C LYS A 22 6.58 -13.37 -15.78
N ALA A 23 6.33 -12.31 -15.03
CA ALA A 23 7.00 -11.98 -13.77
C ALA A 23 6.43 -12.72 -12.55
N LEU A 24 5.11 -12.97 -12.52
CA LEU A 24 4.46 -13.80 -11.49
C LEU A 24 3.74 -14.96 -12.17
N LYS A 25 3.82 -16.15 -11.53
CA LYS A 25 3.29 -17.40 -12.10
C LYS A 25 2.43 -18.09 -11.08
N ASN A 26 1.10 -18.11 -11.32
CA ASN A 26 0.10 -18.84 -10.53
C ASN A 26 0.26 -18.62 -9.01
N ILE A 27 0.34 -17.35 -8.60
CA ILE A 27 0.49 -17.00 -7.18
C ILE A 27 -0.84 -17.21 -6.45
N ASN A 28 -0.78 -17.96 -5.35
CA ASN A 28 -1.89 -18.22 -4.45
C ASN A 28 -1.43 -17.93 -3.02
N ILE A 29 -1.96 -16.89 -2.39
CA ILE A 29 -1.54 -16.43 -1.06
C ILE A 29 -2.75 -15.90 -0.29
N LYS A 30 -2.79 -16.18 1.02
CA LYS A 30 -3.74 -15.61 1.96
C LYS A 30 -3.00 -14.83 3.01
N ILE A 31 -3.35 -13.57 3.17
CA ILE A 31 -2.77 -12.66 4.17
C ILE A 31 -3.81 -12.43 5.26
N PRO A 32 -3.56 -12.89 6.48
CA PRO A 32 -4.51 -12.74 7.58
C PRO A 32 -4.62 -11.28 8.05
N GLN A 33 -5.75 -10.96 8.66
CA GLN A 33 -6.00 -9.65 9.24
C GLN A 33 -5.20 -9.46 10.53
N ASN A 34 -4.68 -8.23 10.75
CA ASN A 34 -3.97 -7.83 11.97
C ASN A 34 -2.70 -8.66 12.27
N GLU A 35 -2.05 -9.19 11.25
CA GLU A 35 -0.80 -9.93 11.38
C GLU A 35 0.27 -9.36 10.44
N ILE A 36 1.53 -9.59 10.79
CA ILE A 36 2.67 -9.26 9.91
C ILE A 36 2.97 -10.48 9.05
N THR A 37 2.88 -10.30 7.73
CA THR A 37 3.26 -11.31 6.74
C THR A 37 4.54 -10.86 6.03
N ALA A 38 5.58 -11.70 6.05
CA ALA A 38 6.85 -11.42 5.36
C ALA A 38 7.00 -12.29 4.10
N PHE A 39 7.38 -11.68 2.98
CA PHE A 39 7.77 -12.38 1.76
C PHE A 39 9.28 -12.54 1.72
N ILE A 40 9.77 -13.78 1.74
CA ILE A 40 11.19 -14.13 1.73
C ILE A 40 11.51 -14.84 0.41
N GLY A 41 12.65 -14.50 -0.18
CA GLY A 41 13.14 -15.12 -1.40
C GLY A 41 14.30 -14.34 -2.02
N PRO A 42 14.98 -14.89 -3.02
CA PRO A 42 16.12 -14.26 -3.67
C PRO A 42 15.73 -12.95 -4.37
N SER A 43 16.75 -12.15 -4.71
CA SER A 43 16.54 -10.95 -5.52
C SER A 43 15.94 -11.32 -6.88
N GLY A 44 14.98 -10.52 -7.36
CA GLY A 44 14.34 -10.73 -8.66
C GLY A 44 13.22 -11.78 -8.70
N CYS A 45 12.90 -12.47 -7.59
CA CYS A 45 11.85 -13.51 -7.60
C CYS A 45 10.40 -12.97 -7.59
N GLY A 46 10.18 -11.66 -7.75
CA GLY A 46 8.84 -11.09 -7.89
C GLY A 46 8.19 -10.53 -6.61
N LYS A 47 8.88 -10.50 -5.44
CA LYS A 47 8.32 -9.98 -4.18
C LYS A 47 7.75 -8.57 -4.31
N SER A 48 8.54 -7.64 -4.85
CA SER A 48 8.12 -6.25 -5.06
C SER A 48 7.01 -6.12 -6.11
N THR A 49 7.02 -6.99 -7.12
CA THR A 49 5.95 -7.06 -8.12
C THR A 49 4.64 -7.48 -7.49
N LEU A 50 4.66 -8.51 -6.62
CA LEU A 50 3.49 -8.94 -5.88
C LEU A 50 2.98 -7.83 -4.95
N LEU A 51 3.85 -7.21 -4.14
CA LEU A 51 3.46 -6.10 -3.26
C LEU A 51 2.79 -4.95 -4.02
N LYS A 52 3.36 -4.55 -5.17
CA LYS A 52 2.78 -3.52 -6.04
C LYS A 52 1.45 -3.93 -6.67
N SER A 53 1.17 -5.22 -6.80
CA SER A 53 -0.12 -5.72 -7.30
C SER A 53 -1.23 -5.53 -6.26
N LEU A 54 -0.93 -5.59 -4.96
CA LEU A 54 -1.93 -5.51 -3.88
C LEU A 54 -2.62 -4.13 -3.80
N ASN A 55 -1.99 -3.07 -4.31
CA ASN A 55 -2.57 -1.73 -4.38
C ASN A 55 -2.64 -1.17 -5.80
N ARG A 56 -2.52 -2.03 -6.80
CA ARG A 56 -2.60 -1.71 -8.23
C ARG A 56 -1.56 -0.67 -8.70
N MET A 57 -0.39 -0.61 -8.05
CA MET A 57 0.71 0.24 -8.54
C MET A 57 1.31 -0.26 -9.86
N ASN A 58 1.13 -1.55 -10.19
CA ASN A 58 1.55 -2.11 -11.47
C ASN A 58 0.71 -1.59 -12.66
N ASP A 59 -0.49 -1.05 -12.42
CA ASP A 59 -1.31 -0.41 -13.46
C ASP A 59 -0.60 0.80 -14.09
N LEU A 60 0.40 1.38 -13.41
CA LEU A 60 1.20 2.51 -13.90
C LEU A 60 2.36 2.08 -14.79
N VAL A 61 2.60 0.79 -14.94
CA VAL A 61 3.67 0.24 -15.77
C VAL A 61 3.08 -0.12 -17.15
N GLU A 62 3.59 0.54 -18.16
CA GLU A 62 3.17 0.27 -19.55
C GLU A 62 3.43 -1.20 -19.92
N GLY A 63 2.46 -1.82 -20.58
CA GLY A 63 2.51 -3.24 -20.95
C GLY A 63 2.34 -4.23 -19.77
N CYS A 64 1.95 -3.75 -18.58
CA CYS A 64 1.62 -4.65 -17.49
C CYS A 64 0.22 -5.26 -17.70
N ARG A 65 0.17 -6.59 -17.65
CA ARG A 65 -1.08 -7.36 -17.69
C ARG A 65 -1.13 -8.28 -16.48
N ILE A 66 -2.29 -8.32 -15.83
CA ILE A 66 -2.55 -9.17 -14.66
C ILE A 66 -3.76 -10.05 -14.95
N ASP A 67 -3.58 -11.36 -14.78
CA ASP A 67 -4.64 -12.37 -14.86
C ASP A 67 -4.79 -13.00 -13.46
N GLY A 68 -5.98 -13.41 -13.09
CA GLY A 68 -6.29 -13.95 -11.77
C GLY A 68 -7.07 -12.98 -10.90
N GLU A 69 -7.04 -13.19 -9.59
CA GLU A 69 -7.87 -12.43 -8.66
C GLU A 69 -7.11 -12.02 -7.41
N ILE A 70 -7.38 -10.79 -6.95
CA ILE A 70 -6.99 -10.31 -5.63
C ILE A 70 -8.22 -9.76 -4.93
N LEU A 71 -8.54 -10.31 -3.77
CA LEU A 71 -9.64 -9.86 -2.92
C LEU A 71 -9.08 -9.09 -1.71
N LEU A 72 -9.65 -7.93 -1.42
CA LEU A 72 -9.46 -7.18 -0.18
C LEU A 72 -10.78 -7.19 0.60
N ASP A 73 -10.79 -7.79 1.77
CA ASP A 73 -12.00 -8.02 2.56
C ASP A 73 -13.15 -8.67 1.72
N GLY A 74 -12.79 -9.64 0.88
CA GLY A 74 -13.72 -10.36 0.00
C GLY A 74 -14.15 -9.61 -1.27
N GLN A 75 -13.69 -8.37 -1.49
CA GLN A 75 -14.01 -7.58 -2.68
C GLN A 75 -12.85 -7.59 -3.68
N ASN A 76 -13.14 -7.92 -4.94
CA ASN A 76 -12.11 -7.95 -5.99
C ASN A 76 -11.60 -6.54 -6.29
N ILE A 77 -10.28 -6.34 -6.18
CA ILE A 77 -9.66 -5.02 -6.36
C ILE A 77 -9.60 -4.55 -7.83
N PHE A 78 -9.77 -5.47 -8.78
CA PHE A 78 -9.79 -5.15 -10.22
C PHE A 78 -11.21 -4.93 -10.76
N LYS A 79 -12.25 -5.37 -10.01
CA LYS A 79 -13.65 -5.30 -10.45
C LYS A 79 -14.47 -4.53 -9.43
N GLY A 80 -14.97 -3.36 -9.83
CA GLY A 80 -15.90 -2.58 -9.02
C GLY A 80 -15.31 -1.85 -7.81
N MET A 81 -13.99 -1.83 -7.64
CA MET A 81 -13.32 -1.02 -6.62
C MET A 81 -12.59 0.15 -7.27
N ASP A 82 -12.91 1.36 -6.84
CA ASP A 82 -12.15 2.56 -7.26
C ASP A 82 -10.70 2.48 -6.75
N VAL A 83 -9.75 2.79 -7.63
CA VAL A 83 -8.33 2.68 -7.32
C VAL A 83 -7.86 3.64 -6.21
N ASN A 84 -8.50 4.81 -6.08
CA ASN A 84 -8.16 5.75 -5.02
C ASN A 84 -8.67 5.26 -3.66
N VAL A 85 -9.85 4.63 -3.65
CA VAL A 85 -10.39 3.96 -2.45
C VAL A 85 -9.47 2.80 -2.05
N LEU A 86 -9.02 1.99 -3.01
CA LEU A 86 -8.07 0.92 -2.74
C LEU A 86 -6.77 1.45 -2.13
N ARG A 87 -6.14 2.46 -2.75
CA ARG A 87 -4.86 3.04 -2.30
C ARG A 87 -4.95 3.78 -0.97
N LYS A 88 -6.13 4.26 -0.60
CA LYS A 88 -6.41 4.78 0.74
C LYS A 88 -6.40 3.67 1.80
N ARG A 89 -6.83 2.45 1.44
CA ARG A 89 -6.91 1.29 2.34
C ARG A 89 -5.62 0.47 2.38
N VAL A 90 -4.86 0.44 1.28
CA VAL A 90 -3.61 -0.31 1.11
C VAL A 90 -2.49 0.66 0.78
N GLY A 91 -1.90 1.25 1.82
CA GLY A 91 -0.74 2.12 1.69
C GLY A 91 0.51 1.34 1.31
N MET A 92 1.52 2.04 0.77
CA MET A 92 2.81 1.46 0.40
C MET A 92 3.96 2.35 0.87
N VAL A 93 4.96 1.73 1.49
CA VAL A 93 6.24 2.37 1.77
C VAL A 93 7.25 1.90 0.72
N PHE A 94 7.84 2.84 -0.01
CA PHE A 94 8.81 2.53 -1.06
C PHE A 94 10.21 2.36 -0.49
N GLN A 95 11.04 1.55 -1.15
CA GLN A 95 12.43 1.33 -0.75
C GLN A 95 13.26 2.62 -0.80
N LYS A 96 13.00 3.50 -1.79
CA LYS A 96 13.61 4.83 -1.86
C LYS A 96 12.58 5.85 -1.41
N PRO A 97 12.90 6.70 -0.41
CA PRO A 97 12.00 7.78 -0.03
C PRO A 97 11.83 8.75 -1.21
N ASN A 98 10.61 9.19 -1.43
CA ASN A 98 10.29 10.14 -2.49
C ASN A 98 9.34 11.22 -1.93
N PRO A 99 9.82 12.06 -0.98
CA PRO A 99 9.00 13.14 -0.45
C PRO A 99 8.78 14.21 -1.53
N PHE A 100 7.64 14.89 -1.45
CA PHE A 100 7.41 16.09 -2.24
C PHE A 100 8.34 17.23 -1.76
N PRO A 101 8.70 18.20 -2.65
CA PRO A 101 9.52 19.35 -2.27
C PRO A 101 8.70 20.37 -1.46
N MET A 102 8.31 19.98 -0.27
CA MET A 102 7.51 20.76 0.68
C MET A 102 7.88 20.36 2.10
N SER A 103 7.37 21.08 3.10
CA SER A 103 7.68 20.86 4.51
C SER A 103 7.32 19.42 4.98
N ILE A 104 7.91 19.00 6.10
CA ILE A 104 7.54 17.73 6.76
C ILE A 104 6.04 17.70 7.04
N TYR A 105 5.50 18.79 7.58
CA TYR A 105 4.07 18.92 7.85
C TYR A 105 3.23 18.71 6.59
N ASP A 106 3.57 19.40 5.50
CA ASP A 106 2.78 19.35 4.28
C ASP A 106 2.88 18.01 3.57
N ASN A 107 4.02 17.33 3.64
CA ASN A 107 4.15 15.96 3.14
C ASN A 107 3.20 14.99 3.86
N ILE A 108 3.09 15.09 5.20
CA ILE A 108 2.20 14.21 5.98
C ILE A 108 0.73 14.63 5.79
N ALA A 109 0.46 15.93 5.78
CA ALA A 109 -0.90 16.46 5.62
C ALA A 109 -1.45 16.32 4.20
N TYR A 110 -0.60 16.03 3.20
CA TYR A 110 -0.99 15.95 1.80
C TYR A 110 -2.10 14.93 1.55
N GLY A 111 -1.91 13.68 2.01
CA GLY A 111 -2.91 12.63 1.88
C GLY A 111 -4.26 12.99 2.51
N PRO A 112 -4.31 13.33 3.81
CA PRO A 112 -5.52 13.80 4.47
C PRO A 112 -6.24 14.95 3.76
N ARG A 113 -5.50 15.96 3.27
CA ARG A 113 -6.07 17.08 2.49
C ARG A 113 -6.71 16.60 1.18
N THR A 114 -6.03 15.75 0.44
CA THR A 114 -6.56 15.17 -0.82
C THR A 114 -7.83 14.37 -0.59
N HIS A 115 -7.99 13.83 0.63
CA HIS A 115 -9.19 13.10 1.04
C HIS A 115 -10.25 13.99 1.71
N GLY A 116 -10.13 15.33 1.59
CA GLY A 116 -11.16 16.28 2.01
C GLY A 116 -11.05 16.75 3.46
N ILE A 117 -9.97 16.47 4.19
CA ILE A 117 -9.76 17.00 5.54
C ILE A 117 -9.18 18.41 5.43
N CYS A 118 -10.04 19.44 5.61
CA CYS A 118 -9.64 20.84 5.52
C CYS A 118 -9.41 21.50 6.89
N SER A 119 -9.89 20.92 7.98
CA SER A 119 -9.74 21.48 9.33
C SER A 119 -8.27 21.45 9.76
N LYS A 120 -7.72 22.63 10.09
CA LYS A 120 -6.33 22.74 10.55
C LYS A 120 -6.08 21.92 11.81
N SER A 121 -6.97 22.01 12.80
CA SER A 121 -6.84 21.25 14.04
C SER A 121 -6.78 19.75 13.79
N LYS A 122 -7.67 19.22 12.93
CA LYS A 122 -7.65 17.79 12.57
C LYS A 122 -6.37 17.39 11.84
N LEU A 123 -5.83 18.27 10.99
CA LEU A 123 -4.57 18.01 10.30
C LEU A 123 -3.39 18.01 11.28
N ASP A 124 -3.37 18.95 12.24
CA ASP A 124 -2.34 19.02 13.28
C ASP A 124 -2.34 17.72 14.11
N ASP A 125 -3.51 17.25 14.53
CA ASP A 125 -3.68 15.98 15.28
C ASP A 125 -3.19 14.77 14.46
N ILE A 126 -3.52 14.71 13.16
CA ILE A 126 -3.10 13.62 12.27
C ILE A 126 -1.58 13.65 12.09
N VAL A 127 -0.99 14.82 11.85
CA VAL A 127 0.47 14.97 11.66
C VAL A 127 1.22 14.54 12.91
N GLU A 128 0.82 15.05 14.08
CA GLU A 128 1.45 14.66 15.34
C GLU A 128 1.31 13.16 15.61
N LYS A 129 0.10 12.63 15.47
CA LYS A 129 -0.15 11.20 15.67
C LYS A 129 0.71 10.35 14.73
N SER A 130 0.77 10.70 13.45
CA SER A 130 1.55 9.94 12.45
C SER A 130 3.04 9.91 12.78
N LEU A 131 3.60 11.04 13.23
CA LEU A 131 5.01 11.14 13.62
C LEU A 131 5.31 10.39 14.92
N ARG A 132 4.36 10.36 15.86
CA ARG A 132 4.46 9.56 17.09
C ARG A 132 4.39 8.08 16.79
N ASP A 133 3.45 7.65 15.96
CA ASP A 133 3.30 6.26 15.54
C ASP A 133 4.54 5.76 14.78
N ALA A 134 5.21 6.64 14.04
CA ALA A 134 6.48 6.37 13.36
C ALA A 134 7.72 6.49 14.27
N ALA A 135 7.55 6.84 15.55
CA ALA A 135 8.61 7.04 16.55
C ALA A 135 9.64 8.13 16.20
N ILE A 136 9.28 9.14 15.39
CA ILE A 136 10.16 10.24 14.97
C ILE A 136 9.66 11.63 15.41
N TRP A 137 8.65 11.70 16.28
CA TRP A 137 8.09 12.96 16.77
C TRP A 137 9.14 13.85 17.43
N GLU A 138 9.94 13.31 18.35
CA GLU A 138 10.93 14.07 19.10
C GLU A 138 12.00 14.73 18.20
N GLU A 139 12.34 14.06 17.09
CA GLU A 139 13.31 14.55 16.12
C GLU A 139 12.74 15.64 15.20
N THR A 140 11.43 15.64 14.97
CA THR A 140 10.78 16.44 13.92
C THR A 140 9.93 17.58 14.45
N LYS A 141 9.42 17.52 15.69
CA LYS A 141 8.44 18.49 16.25
C LYS A 141 8.86 19.95 16.14
N ASN A 142 10.17 20.26 16.22
CA ASN A 142 10.69 21.62 16.17
C ASN A 142 10.99 22.13 14.75
N ARG A 143 10.83 21.27 13.72
CA ARG A 143 11.14 21.61 12.32
C ARG A 143 10.09 21.13 11.32
N LEU A 144 8.84 21.06 11.76
CA LEU A 144 7.73 20.59 10.91
C LEU A 144 7.53 21.45 9.65
N LYS A 145 7.99 22.71 9.68
CA LYS A 145 7.89 23.67 8.56
C LYS A 145 9.13 23.69 7.65
N SER A 146 10.15 22.89 7.94
CA SER A 146 11.34 22.77 7.11
C SER A 146 11.16 21.74 5.99
#